data_62663d061da3979cbe7509ae7d1852fe
#
_entry.id   62663d061da3979cbe7509ae7d1852fe
#
_cell.length_a   1.000
_cell.length_b   1.000
_cell.length_c   1.000
_cell.angle_alpha   90.00
_cell.angle_beta   90.00
_cell.angle_gamma   90.00
#
_symmetry.space_group_name_H-M   'P 1'
#
loop_
_entity.id
_entity.type
_entity.pdbx_description
1 polymer ?
#
loop_
_entity_poly.entity_id
_entity_poly.type
_entity_poly.pdbx_seq_one_letter_code
_entity_poly.pdbx_strand_id
1 'polypeptide(L)'
;VFTVGVLDYFMDHDIWFPYTIGVSAGASNGISYASRQRGRSRFSNIDLLKKYNYIGLRHFLRGRGYIDLNFLFYVYPDLYYPLDYDTYFKSKDRFVMVTSNCLTGKAEYFEEKKDKKRLVDICKASCTLPILCPITYVDGIPMVDGGVCDAIPIRRAIADGFSKNVIILTRNKGYRKEEKDFYLPGFIYNKYPAIRKQLRLRYRQYNEVLDYIDQLAVS
;
A
#
# COMPACT_ATOMS: atom_id res chain seq x y z
N VAL A 1 3.36 -0.38 12.06
CA VAL A 1 2.99 0.05 13.42
C VAL A 1 3.16 1.55 13.61
N PHE A 2 4.30 2.18 13.22
CA PHE A 2 4.51 3.62 13.38
C PHE A 2 3.40 4.45 12.70
N THR A 3 3.11 4.23 11.42
CA THR A 3 2.02 4.91 10.68
C THR A 3 0.66 4.79 11.38
N VAL A 4 0.38 3.63 11.98
CA VAL A 4 -0.88 3.41 12.72
C VAL A 4 -1.00 4.40 13.88
N GLY A 5 0.07 4.56 14.66
CA GLY A 5 0.07 5.53 15.78
C GLY A 5 -0.14 6.97 15.32
N VAL A 6 0.46 7.36 14.19
CA VAL A 6 0.27 8.70 13.63
C VAL A 6 -1.18 8.90 13.15
N LEU A 7 -1.75 7.92 12.46
CA LEU A 7 -3.14 8.02 11.99
C LEU A 7 -4.14 7.98 13.14
N ASP A 8 -3.92 7.15 14.16
CA ASP A 8 -4.74 7.14 15.37
C ASP A 8 -4.66 8.49 16.11
N TYR A 9 -3.46 9.08 16.22
CA TYR A 9 -3.27 10.43 16.77
C TYR A 9 -4.06 11.50 16.00
N PHE A 10 -4.01 11.46 14.66
CA PHE A 10 -4.80 12.39 13.84
C PHE A 10 -6.30 12.24 14.11
N MET A 11 -6.79 11.01 14.19
CA MET A 11 -8.20 10.75 14.51
C MET A 11 -8.58 11.22 15.92
N ASP A 12 -7.71 11.04 16.91
CA ASP A 12 -7.94 11.47 18.29
C ASP A 12 -7.98 13.01 18.44
N HIS A 13 -7.43 13.75 17.47
CA HIS A 13 -7.35 15.22 17.45
C HIS A 13 -8.18 15.86 16.34
N ASP A 14 -9.13 15.10 15.75
CA ASP A 14 -9.99 15.57 14.65
C ASP A 14 -9.23 16.16 13.46
N ILE A 15 -8.02 15.65 13.22
CA ILE A 15 -7.20 16.07 12.06
C ILE A 15 -7.56 15.17 10.88
N TRP A 16 -8.22 15.75 9.88
CA TRP A 16 -8.70 15.07 8.68
C TRP A 16 -8.16 15.73 7.42
N PHE A 17 -7.55 14.92 6.55
CA PHE A 17 -7.02 15.40 5.28
C PHE A 17 -8.03 15.16 4.15
N PRO A 18 -8.32 16.18 3.32
CA PRO A 18 -9.24 16.03 2.19
C PRO A 18 -8.70 15.12 1.09
N TYR A 19 -7.40 14.86 1.11
CA TYR A 19 -6.70 13.96 0.20
C TYR A 19 -5.70 13.12 0.98
N THR A 20 -5.77 11.81 0.79
CA THR A 20 -4.84 10.85 1.37
C THR A 20 -4.39 9.89 0.28
N ILE A 21 -3.10 9.56 0.23
CA ILE A 21 -2.57 8.57 -0.71
C ILE A 21 -1.74 7.54 0.04
N GLY A 22 -2.00 6.26 -0.21
CA GLY A 22 -1.38 5.15 0.51
C GLY A 22 -0.79 4.09 -0.42
N VAL A 23 0.33 3.53 0.00
CA VAL A 23 1.06 2.46 -0.71
C VAL A 23 1.23 1.28 0.22
N SER A 24 0.87 0.06 -0.22
CA SER A 24 1.11 -1.16 0.56
C SER A 24 0.47 -1.08 1.95
N ALA A 25 1.25 -1.23 3.01
CA ALA A 25 0.77 -1.03 4.39
C ALA A 25 0.14 0.35 4.60
N GLY A 26 0.59 1.38 3.85
CA GLY A 26 -0.02 2.71 3.85
C GLY A 26 -1.44 2.71 3.28
N ALA A 27 -1.72 1.91 2.25
CA ALA A 27 -3.07 1.74 1.71
C ALA A 27 -3.98 1.01 2.72
N SER A 28 -3.49 -0.09 3.31
CA SER A 28 -4.23 -0.85 4.33
C SER A 28 -4.53 -0.03 5.60
N ASN A 29 -3.62 0.83 6.03
CA ASN A 29 -3.84 1.72 7.17
C ASN A 29 -4.70 2.93 6.79
N GLY A 30 -4.47 3.49 5.61
CA GLY A 30 -5.20 4.64 5.09
C GLY A 30 -6.69 4.40 4.91
N ILE A 31 -7.10 3.18 4.54
CA ILE A 31 -8.52 2.84 4.41
C ILE A 31 -9.24 2.91 5.77
N SER A 32 -8.58 2.55 6.87
CA SER A 32 -9.13 2.67 8.22
C SER A 32 -9.27 4.14 8.65
N TYR A 33 -8.30 4.98 8.28
CA TYR A 33 -8.37 6.42 8.50
C TYR A 33 -9.49 7.05 7.66
N ALA A 34 -9.58 6.73 6.37
CA ALA A 34 -10.60 7.23 5.45
C ALA A 34 -12.03 6.80 5.85
N SER A 35 -12.18 5.66 6.54
CA SER A 35 -13.45 5.19 7.10
C SER A 35 -13.67 5.61 8.56
N ARG A 36 -12.86 6.53 9.11
CA ARG A 36 -12.99 7.05 10.47
C ARG A 36 -12.90 5.97 11.57
N GLN A 37 -12.23 4.84 11.31
CA GLN A 37 -12.17 3.71 12.24
C GLN A 37 -10.86 3.68 13.02
N ARG A 38 -10.83 4.48 14.10
CA ARG A 38 -9.71 4.50 15.05
C ARG A 38 -9.48 3.11 15.65
N GLY A 39 -8.22 2.70 15.74
CA GLY A 39 -7.80 1.42 16.31
C GLY A 39 -7.95 0.22 15.37
N ARG A 40 -8.70 0.32 14.25
CA ARG A 40 -8.85 -0.79 13.28
C ARG A 40 -7.52 -1.23 12.70
N SER A 41 -6.68 -0.28 12.30
CA SER A 41 -5.33 -0.58 11.79
C SER A 41 -4.42 -1.17 12.87
N ARG A 42 -4.53 -0.74 14.12
CA ARG A 42 -3.81 -1.35 15.25
C ARG A 42 -4.22 -2.80 15.41
N PHE A 43 -5.53 -3.06 15.45
CA PHE A 43 -6.03 -4.42 15.57
C PHE A 43 -5.50 -5.33 14.47
N SER A 44 -5.56 -4.90 13.19
CA SER A 44 -5.09 -5.72 12.06
C SER A 44 -3.57 -5.96 12.07
N ASN A 45 -2.78 -4.98 12.47
CA ASN A 45 -1.32 -5.08 12.40
C ASN A 45 -0.67 -5.70 13.65
N ILE A 46 -1.35 -5.69 14.80
CA ILE A 46 -0.79 -6.16 16.07
C ILE A 46 -1.61 -7.32 16.64
N ASP A 47 -2.89 -7.07 16.92
CA ASP A 47 -3.70 -8.02 17.68
C ASP A 47 -4.09 -9.23 16.81
N LEU A 48 -4.47 -8.99 15.57
CA LEU A 48 -4.82 -10.04 14.62
C LEU A 48 -3.62 -10.93 14.31
N LEU A 49 -2.42 -10.36 14.13
CA LEU A 49 -1.20 -11.10 13.85
C LEU A 49 -0.83 -12.04 15.01
N LYS A 50 -1.04 -11.62 16.26
CA LYS A 50 -0.81 -12.44 17.44
C LYS A 50 -1.83 -13.59 17.55
N LYS A 51 -3.08 -13.33 17.17
CA LYS A 51 -4.18 -14.29 17.31
C LYS A 51 -4.26 -15.27 16.13
N TYR A 52 -4.04 -14.79 14.92
CA TYR A 52 -4.17 -15.55 13.69
C TYR A 52 -2.86 -15.46 12.90
N ASN A 53 -2.11 -16.54 12.88
CA ASN A 53 -0.84 -16.60 12.16
C ASN A 53 -1.09 -16.63 10.64
N TYR A 54 -1.34 -15.45 10.03
CA TYR A 54 -1.56 -15.29 8.58
C TYR A 54 -0.27 -14.98 7.81
N ILE A 55 0.89 -14.98 8.48
CA ILE A 55 2.21 -14.81 7.91
C ILE A 55 3.04 -16.08 8.19
N GLY A 56 3.67 -16.65 7.17
CA GLY A 56 4.59 -17.75 7.35
C GLY A 56 4.70 -18.72 6.18
N LEU A 57 5.72 -19.57 6.23
CA LEU A 57 6.07 -20.51 5.20
C LEU A 57 4.94 -21.52 4.89
N ARG A 58 4.12 -21.89 5.88
CA ARG A 58 2.99 -22.82 5.67
C ARG A 58 1.96 -22.28 4.66
N HIS A 59 1.75 -20.96 4.62
CA HIS A 59 0.85 -20.32 3.66
C HIS A 59 1.47 -20.33 2.27
N PHE A 60 2.77 -20.08 2.20
CA PHE A 60 3.54 -20.17 0.96
C PHE A 60 3.47 -21.57 0.34
N LEU A 61 3.68 -22.62 1.14
CA LEU A 61 3.58 -24.02 0.69
C LEU A 61 2.17 -24.42 0.24
N ARG A 62 1.14 -23.73 0.68
CA ARG A 62 -0.26 -23.90 0.25
C ARG A 62 -0.65 -23.02 -0.93
N GLY A 63 0.30 -22.34 -1.58
CA GLY A 63 0.04 -21.47 -2.73
C GLY A 63 -0.64 -20.13 -2.38
N ARG A 64 -0.77 -19.79 -1.08
CA ARG A 64 -1.41 -18.53 -0.62
C ARG A 64 -0.44 -17.35 -0.52
N GLY A 65 0.87 -17.59 -0.77
CA GLY A 65 1.93 -16.63 -0.51
C GLY A 65 2.45 -16.69 0.92
N TYR A 66 3.51 -15.94 1.20
CA TYR A 66 4.07 -15.84 2.55
C TYR A 66 3.14 -15.09 3.53
N ILE A 67 2.34 -14.16 2.99
CA ILE A 67 1.25 -13.48 3.70
C ILE A 67 -0.07 -13.92 3.05
N ASP A 68 -1.00 -14.45 3.85
CA ASP A 68 -2.33 -14.80 3.38
C ASP A 68 -3.18 -13.53 3.21
N LEU A 69 -3.02 -12.87 2.05
CA LEU A 69 -3.76 -11.66 1.71
C LEU A 69 -5.27 -11.91 1.56
N ASN A 70 -5.68 -13.14 1.20
CA ASN A 70 -7.10 -13.46 1.15
C ASN A 70 -7.73 -13.43 2.54
N PHE A 71 -7.04 -13.99 3.53
CA PHE A 71 -7.49 -13.86 4.92
C PHE A 71 -7.56 -12.39 5.35
N LEU A 72 -6.51 -11.61 5.08
CA LEU A 72 -6.39 -10.22 5.52
C LEU A 72 -7.44 -9.29 4.88
N PHE A 73 -7.79 -9.51 3.62
CA PHE A 73 -8.63 -8.57 2.86
C PHE A 73 -10.07 -9.04 2.66
N TYR A 74 -10.37 -10.34 2.75
CA TYR A 74 -11.74 -10.83 2.58
C TYR A 74 -12.31 -11.46 3.86
N VAL A 75 -11.51 -12.21 4.63
CA VAL A 75 -12.03 -12.91 5.82
C VAL A 75 -12.02 -12.00 7.05
N TYR A 76 -10.90 -11.32 7.29
CA TYR A 76 -10.76 -10.44 8.46
C TYR A 76 -11.76 -9.29 8.48
N PRO A 77 -11.96 -8.53 7.37
CA PRO A 77 -12.91 -7.40 7.38
C PRO A 77 -14.36 -7.82 7.60
N ASP A 78 -14.71 -9.04 7.22
CA ASP A 78 -16.10 -9.50 7.35
C ASP A 78 -16.39 -10.11 8.73
N LEU A 79 -15.43 -10.82 9.31
CA LEU A 79 -15.67 -11.61 10.52
C LEU A 79 -15.17 -10.98 11.81
N TYR A 80 -14.10 -10.17 11.78
CA TYR A 80 -13.41 -9.75 13.00
C TYR A 80 -13.47 -8.26 13.28
N TYR A 81 -13.34 -7.45 12.25
CA TYR A 81 -13.42 -6.00 12.36
C TYR A 81 -13.93 -5.40 11.05
N PRO A 82 -15.24 -5.33 10.85
CA PRO A 82 -15.82 -4.85 9.60
C PRO A 82 -15.31 -3.46 9.21
N LEU A 83 -15.08 -3.28 7.90
CA LEU A 83 -14.82 -1.96 7.38
C LEU A 83 -16.14 -1.19 7.30
N ASP A 84 -16.16 0.03 7.82
CA ASP A 84 -17.30 0.93 7.69
C ASP A 84 -17.34 1.52 6.25
N TYR A 85 -17.91 0.71 5.36
CA TYR A 85 -18.08 1.09 3.96
C TYR A 85 -18.99 2.30 3.79
N ASP A 86 -19.99 2.45 4.65
CA ASP A 86 -20.94 3.55 4.55
C ASP A 86 -20.25 4.89 4.83
N THR A 87 -19.49 4.98 5.91
CA THR A 87 -18.68 6.16 6.21
C THR A 87 -17.66 6.41 5.12
N TYR A 88 -16.97 5.37 4.65
CA TYR A 88 -15.98 5.50 3.60
C TYR A 88 -16.58 6.03 2.28
N PHE A 89 -17.69 5.46 1.80
CA PHE A 89 -18.30 5.84 0.52
C PHE A 89 -19.00 7.20 0.57
N LYS A 90 -19.55 7.58 1.72
CA LYS A 90 -20.19 8.90 1.91
C LYS A 90 -19.19 10.05 2.11
N SER A 91 -17.95 9.72 2.49
CA SER A 91 -16.91 10.74 2.68
C SER A 91 -16.59 11.46 1.37
N LYS A 92 -16.47 12.79 1.45
CA LYS A 92 -15.98 13.64 0.35
C LYS A 92 -14.47 13.60 0.21
N ASP A 93 -13.75 13.10 1.20
CA ASP A 93 -12.30 13.01 1.17
C ASP A 93 -11.86 11.98 0.14
N ARG A 94 -10.85 12.33 -0.61
CA ARG A 94 -10.24 11.47 -1.60
C ARG A 94 -9.24 10.54 -0.93
N PHE A 95 -9.35 9.25 -1.22
CA PHE A 95 -8.36 8.26 -0.80
C PHE A 95 -7.84 7.50 -2.02
N VAL A 96 -6.56 7.71 -2.33
CA VAL A 96 -5.86 7.10 -3.46
C VAL A 96 -5.02 5.94 -2.98
N MET A 97 -5.12 4.81 -3.64
CA MET A 97 -4.30 3.62 -3.42
C MET A 97 -3.40 3.36 -4.61
N VAL A 98 -2.11 3.13 -4.35
CA VAL A 98 -1.11 2.93 -5.40
C VAL A 98 -0.85 1.45 -5.60
N THR A 99 -0.85 1.02 -6.86
CA THR A 99 -0.43 -0.32 -7.28
C THR A 99 0.61 -0.22 -8.38
N SER A 100 1.27 -1.34 -8.71
CA SER A 100 2.19 -1.43 -9.84
C SER A 100 1.63 -2.37 -10.90
N ASN A 101 1.38 -1.87 -12.10
CA ASN A 101 0.86 -2.63 -13.23
C ASN A 101 1.96 -3.54 -13.79
N CYS A 102 1.72 -4.86 -13.78
CA CYS A 102 2.72 -5.82 -14.24
C CYS A 102 2.99 -5.75 -15.76
N LEU A 103 1.98 -5.35 -16.55
CA LEU A 103 2.11 -5.28 -18.01
C LEU A 103 2.93 -4.07 -18.45
N THR A 104 2.66 -2.91 -17.83
CA THR A 104 3.27 -1.63 -18.24
C THR A 104 4.51 -1.29 -17.43
N GLY A 105 4.68 -1.85 -16.22
CA GLY A 105 5.71 -1.45 -15.27
C GLY A 105 5.54 -0.03 -14.75
N LYS A 106 4.31 0.50 -14.73
CA LYS A 106 3.99 1.84 -14.24
C LYS A 106 3.15 1.77 -12.97
N ALA A 107 3.23 2.82 -12.15
CA ALA A 107 2.30 3.00 -11.04
C ALA A 107 0.91 3.30 -11.56
N GLU A 108 -0.09 2.69 -10.92
CA GLU A 108 -1.51 2.98 -11.11
C GLU A 108 -2.09 3.53 -9.81
N TYR A 109 -2.95 4.55 -9.95
CA TYR A 109 -3.50 5.30 -8.83
C TYR A 109 -5.02 5.16 -8.86
N PHE A 110 -5.56 4.47 -7.87
CA PHE A 110 -6.98 4.14 -7.82
C PHE A 110 -7.69 4.89 -6.70
N GLU A 111 -8.84 5.45 -7.05
CA GLU A 111 -9.87 5.88 -6.11
C GLU A 111 -11.11 5.01 -6.36
N GLU A 112 -11.72 4.47 -5.30
CA GLU A 112 -12.94 3.68 -5.41
C GLU A 112 -13.94 4.14 -4.36
N LYS A 113 -15.14 4.54 -4.82
CA LYS A 113 -16.21 5.10 -3.96
C LYS A 113 -17.56 4.43 -4.15
N LYS A 114 -17.61 3.31 -4.89
CA LYS A 114 -18.90 2.68 -5.27
C LYS A 114 -18.93 1.18 -5.04
N ASP A 115 -17.87 0.48 -5.38
CA ASP A 115 -17.82 -0.99 -5.37
C ASP A 115 -16.93 -1.50 -4.23
N LYS A 116 -17.55 -2.20 -3.27
CA LYS A 116 -16.87 -2.80 -2.11
C LYS A 116 -15.81 -3.81 -2.54
N LYS A 117 -16.16 -4.69 -3.48
CA LYS A 117 -15.25 -5.73 -3.92
C LYS A 117 -14.04 -5.12 -4.62
N ARG A 118 -14.26 -4.18 -5.53
CA ARG A 118 -13.19 -3.49 -6.25
C ARG A 118 -12.28 -2.70 -5.30
N LEU A 119 -12.85 -2.02 -4.29
CA LEU A 119 -12.08 -1.32 -3.25
C LEU A 119 -11.13 -2.29 -2.51
N VAL A 120 -11.63 -3.45 -2.12
CA VAL A 120 -10.85 -4.49 -1.44
C VAL A 120 -9.79 -5.08 -2.37
N ASP A 121 -10.12 -5.35 -3.63
CA ASP A 121 -9.17 -5.87 -4.64
C ASP A 121 -8.02 -4.89 -4.87
N ILE A 122 -8.29 -3.58 -4.98
CA ILE A 122 -7.28 -2.53 -5.12
C ILE A 122 -6.38 -2.47 -3.88
N CYS A 123 -6.97 -2.47 -2.68
CA CYS A 123 -6.20 -2.43 -1.44
C CYS A 123 -5.30 -3.66 -1.28
N LYS A 124 -5.81 -4.84 -1.61
CA LYS A 124 -5.06 -6.10 -1.64
C LYS A 124 -3.94 -6.04 -2.68
N ALA A 125 -4.21 -5.55 -3.90
CA ALA A 125 -3.21 -5.39 -4.95
C ALA A 125 -2.06 -4.47 -4.51
N SER A 126 -2.38 -3.35 -3.85
CA SER A 126 -1.39 -2.44 -3.27
C SER A 126 -0.48 -3.12 -2.25
N CYS A 127 -0.97 -4.17 -1.56
CA CYS A 127 -0.21 -4.95 -0.57
C CYS A 127 0.38 -6.26 -1.13
N THR A 128 0.24 -6.54 -2.42
CA THR A 128 0.73 -7.78 -3.06
C THR A 128 2.24 -7.72 -3.24
N LEU A 129 2.99 -8.13 -2.22
CA LEU A 129 4.46 -8.13 -2.26
C LEU A 129 4.97 -9.08 -3.35
N PRO A 130 5.82 -8.58 -4.27
CA PRO A 130 6.41 -9.41 -5.32
C PRO A 130 7.13 -10.64 -4.74
N ILE A 131 6.95 -11.79 -5.40
CA ILE A 131 7.53 -13.10 -5.03
C ILE A 131 6.88 -13.71 -3.79
N LEU A 132 6.58 -12.90 -2.78
CA LEU A 132 6.04 -13.38 -1.50
C LEU A 132 4.53 -13.62 -1.54
N CYS A 133 3.82 -12.99 -2.48
CA CYS A 133 2.39 -13.13 -2.65
C CYS A 133 2.04 -13.45 -4.11
N PRO A 134 0.97 -14.22 -4.36
CA PRO A 134 0.41 -14.37 -5.70
C PRO A 134 -0.03 -13.01 -6.28
N ILE A 135 0.13 -12.83 -7.59
CA ILE A 135 -0.34 -11.63 -8.30
C ILE A 135 -1.83 -11.41 -8.03
N THR A 136 -2.21 -10.19 -7.74
CA THR A 136 -3.61 -9.78 -7.59
C THR A 136 -4.08 -9.08 -8.87
N TYR A 137 -5.32 -9.34 -9.25
CA TYR A 137 -5.92 -8.73 -10.45
C TYR A 137 -6.91 -7.66 -10.05
N VAL A 138 -6.80 -6.49 -10.68
CA VAL A 138 -7.78 -5.39 -10.59
C VAL A 138 -8.28 -5.14 -12.00
N ASP A 139 -9.58 -5.24 -12.20
CA ASP A 139 -10.22 -5.09 -13.52
C ASP A 139 -9.59 -6.00 -14.61
N GLY A 140 -9.16 -7.21 -14.23
CA GLY A 140 -8.48 -8.17 -15.12
C GLY A 140 -7.00 -7.86 -15.37
N ILE A 141 -6.45 -6.78 -14.85
CA ILE A 141 -5.06 -6.37 -15.03
C ILE A 141 -4.22 -6.91 -13.85
N PRO A 142 -3.09 -7.60 -14.13
CA PRO A 142 -2.21 -8.11 -13.09
C PRO A 142 -1.46 -6.96 -12.39
N MET A 143 -1.60 -6.90 -11.07
CA MET A 143 -1.03 -5.87 -10.21
C MET A 143 -0.18 -6.48 -9.10
N VAL A 144 0.83 -5.72 -8.69
CA VAL A 144 1.65 -5.98 -7.49
C VAL A 144 1.76 -4.71 -6.66
N ASP A 145 2.42 -4.82 -5.49
CA ASP A 145 2.64 -3.72 -4.54
C ASP A 145 3.07 -2.41 -5.22
N GLY A 146 2.39 -1.32 -4.87
CA GLY A 146 2.66 0.00 -5.42
C GLY A 146 4.08 0.50 -5.18
N GLY A 147 4.71 0.05 -4.09
CA GLY A 147 6.08 0.40 -3.74
C GLY A 147 7.16 -0.13 -4.69
N VAL A 148 6.77 -0.91 -5.71
CA VAL A 148 7.67 -1.28 -6.82
C VAL A 148 7.91 -0.12 -7.76
N CYS A 149 6.85 0.63 -8.13
CA CYS A 149 6.90 1.71 -9.10
C CYS A 149 6.85 3.11 -8.47
N ASP A 150 6.12 3.28 -7.35
CA ASP A 150 6.04 4.56 -6.63
C ASP A 150 5.83 4.31 -5.13
N ALA A 151 6.93 4.28 -4.39
CA ALA A 151 6.92 3.95 -2.97
C ALA A 151 6.52 5.13 -2.06
N ILE A 152 6.72 6.37 -2.52
CA ILE A 152 6.38 7.61 -1.79
C ILE A 152 5.77 8.58 -2.82
N PRO A 153 4.45 8.54 -3.03
CA PRO A 153 3.78 9.16 -4.18
C PRO A 153 3.57 10.68 -4.02
N ILE A 154 4.58 11.40 -3.54
CA ILE A 154 4.55 12.87 -3.34
C ILE A 154 4.34 13.62 -4.68
N ARG A 155 4.99 13.16 -5.76
CA ARG A 155 4.85 13.78 -7.08
C ARG A 155 3.41 13.67 -7.59
N ARG A 156 2.74 12.56 -7.30
CA ARG A 156 1.32 12.37 -7.60
C ARG A 156 0.44 13.30 -6.78
N ALA A 157 0.67 13.45 -5.49
CA ALA A 157 -0.10 14.36 -4.64
C ALA A 157 0.02 15.82 -5.12
N ILE A 158 1.22 16.25 -5.51
CA ILE A 158 1.45 17.59 -6.08
C ILE A 158 0.73 17.74 -7.42
N ALA A 159 0.81 16.74 -8.31
CA ALA A 159 0.13 16.74 -9.61
C ALA A 159 -1.39 16.76 -9.47
N ASP A 160 -1.95 16.18 -8.41
CA ASP A 160 -3.38 16.23 -8.07
C ASP A 160 -3.79 17.56 -7.42
N GLY A 161 -2.88 18.54 -7.29
CA GLY A 161 -3.15 19.90 -6.82
C GLY A 161 -2.85 20.17 -5.34
N PHE A 162 -2.22 19.23 -4.62
CA PHE A 162 -1.91 19.37 -3.20
C PHE A 162 -0.46 19.80 -2.98
N SER A 163 -0.22 21.11 -2.80
CA SER A 163 1.13 21.67 -2.61
C SER A 163 1.68 21.50 -1.19
N LYS A 164 0.81 21.40 -0.17
CA LYS A 164 1.20 21.14 1.21
C LYS A 164 0.93 19.67 1.57
N ASN A 165 1.96 18.95 1.95
CA ASN A 165 1.87 17.52 2.17
C ASN A 165 2.45 17.12 3.52
N VAL A 166 1.76 16.21 4.23
CA VAL A 166 2.29 15.50 5.39
C VAL A 166 2.74 14.11 4.92
N ILE A 167 4.02 13.80 5.06
CA ILE A 167 4.59 12.53 4.62
C ILE A 167 4.97 11.70 5.84
N ILE A 168 4.38 10.51 5.98
CA ILE A 168 4.70 9.58 7.07
C ILE A 168 5.75 8.60 6.58
N LEU A 169 7.01 8.88 6.85
CA LEU A 169 8.14 8.00 6.56
C LEU A 169 8.34 6.98 7.69
N THR A 170 8.56 5.72 7.33
CA THR A 170 8.73 4.61 8.29
C THR A 170 10.18 4.21 8.51
N ARG A 171 11.11 4.90 7.86
CA ARG A 171 12.57 4.74 8.02
C ARG A 171 13.15 5.95 8.73
N ASN A 172 14.27 5.75 9.40
CA ASN A 172 14.99 6.84 10.07
C ASN A 172 15.47 7.89 9.06
N LYS A 173 15.63 9.13 9.53
CA LYS A 173 16.22 10.22 8.74
C LYS A 173 17.58 9.78 8.19
N GLY A 174 17.84 10.11 6.93
CA GLY A 174 19.07 9.74 6.23
C GLY A 174 19.11 8.32 5.67
N TYR A 175 18.05 7.50 5.88
CA TYR A 175 18.00 6.18 5.26
C TYR A 175 18.00 6.29 3.72
N ARG A 176 18.81 5.46 3.09
CA ARG A 176 18.80 5.24 1.64
C ARG A 176 18.81 3.74 1.37
N LYS A 177 18.13 3.33 0.31
CA LYS A 177 18.20 1.94 -0.14
C LYS A 177 19.55 1.68 -0.79
N GLU A 178 20.19 0.60 -0.38
CA GLU A 178 21.42 0.14 -1.01
C GLU A 178 21.14 -0.42 -2.40
N GLU A 179 22.08 -0.19 -3.31
CA GLU A 179 22.11 -0.92 -4.57
C GLU A 179 22.48 -2.37 -4.26
N LYS A 180 21.47 -3.23 -4.33
CA LYS A 180 21.69 -4.68 -4.26
C LYS A 180 21.33 -5.25 -5.62
N ASP A 181 22.23 -6.02 -6.18
CA ASP A 181 21.90 -6.85 -7.34
C ASP A 181 20.76 -7.78 -6.94
N PHE A 182 19.54 -7.33 -7.25
CA PHE A 182 18.36 -8.13 -7.01
C PHE A 182 18.29 -9.20 -8.11
N TYR A 183 18.97 -10.32 -7.86
CA TYR A 183 18.87 -11.47 -8.74
C TYR A 183 17.45 -12.01 -8.71
N LEU A 184 16.76 -11.84 -9.83
CA LEU A 184 15.43 -12.38 -10.04
C LEU A 184 15.53 -13.55 -11.01
N PRO A 185 15.32 -14.82 -10.57
CA PRO A 185 15.36 -15.98 -11.45
C PRO A 185 14.50 -15.78 -12.70
N GLY A 186 14.95 -16.32 -13.84
CA GLY A 186 14.36 -16.08 -15.16
C GLY A 186 12.88 -16.40 -15.23
N PHE A 187 12.43 -17.43 -14.51
CA PHE A 187 11.04 -17.90 -14.50
C PHE A 187 10.09 -17.00 -13.67
N ILE A 188 10.63 -16.19 -12.71
CA ILE A 188 9.80 -15.30 -11.89
C ILE A 188 9.42 -14.07 -12.71
N TYR A 189 8.11 -13.82 -12.86
CA TYR A 189 7.57 -12.73 -13.70
C TYR A 189 8.08 -12.75 -15.16
N ASN A 190 8.40 -13.94 -15.72
CA ASN A 190 8.85 -14.06 -17.12
C ASN A 190 7.84 -13.48 -18.13
N LYS A 191 6.53 -13.59 -17.81
CA LYS A 191 5.45 -13.02 -18.61
C LYS A 191 5.33 -11.49 -18.47
N TYR A 192 6.04 -10.86 -17.53
CA TYR A 192 5.93 -9.44 -17.18
C TYR A 192 7.30 -8.76 -17.17
N PRO A 193 7.96 -8.59 -18.33
CA PRO A 193 9.31 -8.02 -18.41
C PRO A 193 9.38 -6.58 -17.89
N ALA A 194 8.29 -5.81 -18.04
CA ALA A 194 8.23 -4.43 -17.57
C ALA A 194 8.36 -4.35 -16.04
N ILE A 195 7.58 -5.17 -15.29
CA ILE A 195 7.68 -5.16 -13.82
C ILE A 195 9.01 -5.75 -13.33
N ARG A 196 9.60 -6.72 -14.06
CA ARG A 196 10.95 -7.22 -13.75
C ARG A 196 11.99 -6.12 -13.79
N LYS A 197 11.92 -5.22 -14.79
CA LYS A 197 12.79 -4.05 -14.90
C LYS A 197 12.61 -3.13 -13.70
N GLN A 198 11.38 -2.84 -13.30
CA GLN A 198 11.10 -1.96 -12.16
C GLN A 198 11.60 -2.53 -10.83
N LEU A 199 11.47 -3.83 -10.61
CA LEU A 199 12.00 -4.49 -9.42
C LEU A 199 13.51 -4.28 -9.24
N ARG A 200 14.27 -4.19 -10.32
CA ARG A 200 15.71 -3.89 -10.28
C ARG A 200 15.99 -2.41 -10.01
N LEU A 201 15.15 -1.52 -10.52
CA LEU A 201 15.33 -0.07 -10.41
C LEU A 201 14.74 0.55 -9.14
N ARG A 202 13.96 -0.19 -8.35
CA ARG A 202 13.18 0.33 -7.22
C ARG A 202 14.02 1.05 -6.16
N TYR A 203 15.32 0.70 -6.00
CA TYR A 203 16.20 1.37 -5.05
C TYR A 203 16.53 2.78 -5.50
N ARG A 204 16.81 2.98 -6.79
CA ARG A 204 17.07 4.30 -7.39
C ARG A 204 15.84 5.20 -7.24
N GLN A 205 14.70 4.73 -7.71
CA GLN A 205 13.43 5.49 -7.64
C GLN A 205 13.10 5.89 -6.20
N TYR A 206 13.33 5.00 -5.23
CA TYR A 206 13.12 5.30 -3.82
C TYR A 206 14.06 6.41 -3.33
N ASN A 207 15.34 6.34 -3.67
CA ASN A 207 16.33 7.34 -3.26
C ASN A 207 16.09 8.69 -3.95
N GLU A 208 15.77 8.69 -5.25
CA GLU A 208 15.43 9.90 -6.02
C GLU A 208 14.21 10.63 -5.45
N VAL A 209 13.21 9.91 -4.96
CA VAL A 209 12.05 10.57 -4.34
C VAL A 209 12.39 11.14 -2.96
N LEU A 210 13.29 10.50 -2.19
CA LEU A 210 13.77 11.08 -0.93
C LEU A 210 14.59 12.36 -1.18
N ASP A 211 15.46 12.37 -2.19
CA ASP A 211 16.22 13.57 -2.57
C ASP A 211 15.28 14.71 -3.00
N TYR A 212 14.22 14.36 -3.73
CA TYR A 212 13.17 15.32 -4.10
C TYR A 212 12.42 15.90 -2.87
N ILE A 213 12.10 15.06 -1.88
CA ILE A 213 11.47 15.49 -0.63
C ILE A 213 12.42 16.42 0.15
N ASP A 214 13.69 16.06 0.23
CA ASP A 214 14.70 16.87 0.91
C ASP A 214 14.83 18.27 0.24
N GLN A 215 14.77 18.34 -1.09
CA GLN A 215 14.75 19.63 -1.83
C GLN A 215 13.51 20.46 -1.52
N LEU A 216 12.31 19.84 -1.46
CA LEU A 216 11.07 20.55 -1.13
C LEU A 216 11.03 21.06 0.30
N ALA A 217 11.73 20.43 1.23
CA ALA A 217 11.75 20.84 2.64
C ALA A 217 12.66 22.05 2.89
N VAL A 218 13.51 22.42 1.93
CA VAL A 218 14.44 23.58 2.02
C VAL A 218 13.92 24.78 1.24
N SER A 219 12.96 24.59 0.34
CA SER A 219 12.30 25.66 -0.45
C SER A 219 11.10 26.25 0.29
#